data_e6210d11205b8b845d136bcfa93db84d
#
_entry.id   e6210d11205b8b845d136bcfa93db84d
#
_cell.length_a   1.000
_cell.length_b   1.000
_cell.length_c   1.000
_cell.angle_alpha   90.00
_cell.angle_beta   90.00
_cell.angle_gamma   90.00
#
_symmetry.space_group_name_H-M   'P 1'
#
loop_
_entity.id
_entity.type
_entity.pdbx_description
1 polymer ?
#
loop_
_entity_poly.entity_id
_entity_poly.type
_entity_poly.pdbx_seq_one_letter_code
_entity_poly.pdbx_strand_id
1 'polypeptide(L)'
;MSQVMIGLEIHAQITALNSKLFCSCRGNYRDLRPNSNICEICCGLPGSLPIINQKAIEYSTMTSLALGCKVPDKIMFYRKNYFYPDLPKNFQITQYNVYGISSMGIDGKYELDGIKQIKISRIQLEEDPGRIAYSEDGMNVRNTALIDYNRAGVALIEIVTEPDFTGPKEVRQFLNKLSLTLEHLGVCDTLLEGSVRCDVNVSMNGGNKVEIKNINSFKEVEKAINYEITRQSSVYGRNLKIEHETRHWDDKKKITFKARSKEEEHDYRYFPEPDIPVIVLGSDFVANLKERMPELPNQRFERFKLKYKLSEHTSNILINDKKLADFFESTLKLHFSPTEIANILVTDFKSLIEDDSESTDYLKNLKVKPEHIAELVKLIEGNKISRTTAKDILVKIFESGKLPTEVVNSSNSYKIADEKTLMDAVQSVFDSEKSAVEDAKNNREAINFLLGKVMKFTNGRADAKIAMRLINSKLAEH
;
A
#
# COMPACT_ATOMS: atom_id res chain seq x y z
N MET A 1 -30.60 16.68 -9.36
CA MET A 1 -29.60 15.58 -9.36
C MET A 1 -29.92 14.67 -8.17
N SER A 2 -29.94 13.37 -8.36
CA SER A 2 -30.17 12.43 -7.25
C SER A 2 -29.02 12.54 -6.23
N GLN A 3 -29.35 12.75 -4.98
CA GLN A 3 -28.37 12.83 -3.90
C GLN A 3 -27.92 11.41 -3.53
N VAL A 4 -26.66 11.08 -3.79
CA VAL A 4 -26.03 9.80 -3.38
C VAL A 4 -25.30 10.03 -2.07
N MET A 5 -25.48 9.11 -1.13
CA MET A 5 -24.77 9.07 0.15
C MET A 5 -24.18 7.68 0.34
N ILE A 6 -22.87 7.63 0.63
CA ILE A 6 -22.13 6.38 0.79
C ILE A 6 -21.37 6.45 2.10
N GLY A 7 -21.47 5.39 2.90
CA GLY A 7 -20.68 5.15 4.09
C GLY A 7 -19.92 3.84 3.98
N LEU A 8 -18.81 3.73 4.69
CA LEU A 8 -17.91 2.58 4.65
C LEU A 8 -17.75 1.97 6.03
N GLU A 9 -17.65 0.65 6.06
CA GLU A 9 -17.19 -0.15 7.19
C GLU A 9 -15.94 -0.91 6.73
N ILE A 10 -14.77 -0.52 7.24
CA ILE A 10 -13.47 -1.03 6.79
C ILE A 10 -12.86 -1.84 7.92
N HIS A 11 -12.46 -3.07 7.61
CA HIS A 11 -11.78 -3.98 8.51
C HIS A 11 -10.31 -4.11 8.08
N ALA A 12 -9.39 -3.72 8.94
CA ALA A 12 -7.96 -3.83 8.71
C ALA A 12 -7.30 -4.70 9.78
N GLN A 13 -6.65 -5.78 9.36
CA GLN A 13 -5.87 -6.63 10.27
C GLN A 13 -4.63 -5.88 10.75
N ILE A 14 -4.29 -6.02 12.03
CA ILE A 14 -3.01 -5.51 12.56
C ILE A 14 -1.93 -6.54 12.26
N THR A 15 -1.42 -6.52 11.03
CA THR A 15 -0.46 -7.52 10.54
C THR A 15 0.92 -7.42 11.17
N ALA A 16 1.21 -6.30 11.82
CA ALA A 16 2.45 -6.06 12.56
C ALA A 16 2.56 -6.83 13.89
N LEU A 17 1.49 -7.47 14.34
CA LEU A 17 1.50 -8.20 15.59
C LEU A 17 2.15 -9.58 15.45
N ASN A 18 2.98 -9.94 16.42
CA ASN A 18 3.56 -11.28 16.52
C ASN A 18 2.56 -12.33 17.03
N SER A 19 1.55 -11.91 17.79
CA SER A 19 0.52 -12.80 18.35
C SER A 19 -0.88 -12.31 18.06
N LYS A 20 -1.86 -13.19 18.19
CA LYS A 20 -3.28 -12.86 18.10
C LYS A 20 -3.70 -11.85 19.18
N LEU A 21 -4.95 -11.37 19.11
CA LEU A 21 -5.45 -10.32 20.00
C LEU A 21 -5.54 -10.76 21.47
N PHE A 22 -6.00 -11.99 21.72
CA PHE A 22 -6.29 -12.48 23.07
C PHE A 22 -5.50 -13.72 23.47
N CYS A 23 -4.55 -14.19 22.67
CA CYS A 23 -3.70 -15.35 22.97
C CYS A 23 -2.31 -15.24 22.35
N SER A 24 -1.42 -16.17 22.67
CA SER A 24 -0.03 -16.22 22.19
C SER A 24 0.16 -16.90 20.83
N CYS A 25 -0.89 -17.42 20.19
CA CYS A 25 -0.80 -17.95 18.83
C CYS A 25 -0.26 -16.87 17.86
N ARG A 26 0.46 -17.29 16.82
CA ARG A 26 1.09 -16.36 15.86
C ARG A 26 0.05 -15.47 15.18
N GLY A 27 0.35 -14.17 15.07
CA GLY A 27 -0.47 -13.20 14.35
C GLY A 27 -0.52 -13.46 12.84
N ASN A 28 0.63 -13.81 12.23
CA ASN A 28 0.66 -14.25 10.83
C ASN A 28 0.30 -15.74 10.72
N TYR A 29 -0.83 -16.00 10.08
CA TYR A 29 -1.41 -17.35 9.90
C TYR A 29 -1.35 -17.87 8.46
N ARG A 30 -0.93 -17.01 7.48
CA ARG A 30 -1.18 -17.24 6.06
C ARG A 30 -0.50 -18.49 5.50
N ASP A 31 0.75 -18.72 5.83
CA ASP A 31 1.55 -19.84 5.28
C ASP A 31 1.48 -21.10 6.17
N LEU A 32 0.47 -21.23 7.00
CA LEU A 32 0.34 -22.32 7.95
C LEU A 32 -0.69 -23.35 7.45
N ARG A 33 -0.48 -24.62 7.80
CA ARG A 33 -1.47 -25.67 7.54
C ARG A 33 -2.79 -25.31 8.24
N PRO A 34 -3.96 -25.57 7.63
CA PRO A 34 -5.24 -25.30 8.27
C PRO A 34 -5.32 -25.88 9.68
N ASN A 35 -5.87 -25.09 10.61
CA ASN A 35 -6.06 -25.44 12.02
C ASN A 35 -4.79 -25.86 12.80
N SER A 36 -3.59 -25.39 12.36
CA SER A 36 -2.33 -25.65 13.05
C SER A 36 -1.88 -24.51 13.98
N ASN A 37 -2.52 -23.34 13.90
CA ASN A 37 -2.21 -22.13 14.69
C ASN A 37 -3.38 -21.77 15.60
N ILE A 38 -3.76 -22.73 16.44
CA ILE A 38 -4.90 -22.64 17.37
C ILE A 38 -4.47 -23.08 18.78
N CYS A 39 -5.14 -22.55 19.80
CA CYS A 39 -4.98 -22.94 21.19
C CYS A 39 -6.34 -22.94 21.90
N GLU A 40 -6.36 -23.37 23.16
CA GLU A 40 -7.54 -23.41 24.02
C GLU A 40 -8.26 -22.06 24.12
N ILE A 41 -7.51 -20.93 24.09
CA ILE A 41 -8.09 -19.58 24.22
C ILE A 41 -8.81 -19.18 22.93
N CYS A 42 -8.15 -19.25 21.77
CA CYS A 42 -8.79 -18.84 20.52
C CYS A 42 -9.88 -19.82 20.04
N CYS A 43 -9.85 -21.08 20.53
CA CYS A 43 -10.92 -22.05 20.34
C CYS A 43 -12.03 -21.97 21.40
N GLY A 44 -11.84 -21.18 22.46
CA GLY A 44 -12.85 -21.01 23.52
C GLY A 44 -13.11 -22.25 24.33
N LEU A 45 -12.07 -23.04 24.63
CA LEU A 45 -12.24 -24.24 25.46
C LEU A 45 -12.61 -23.85 26.91
N PRO A 46 -13.43 -24.65 27.60
CA PRO A 46 -13.84 -24.37 28.97
C PRO A 46 -12.65 -24.14 29.92
N GLY A 47 -12.68 -23.02 30.66
CA GLY A 47 -11.64 -22.64 31.63
C GLY A 47 -10.50 -21.80 31.04
N SER A 48 -10.46 -21.57 29.71
CA SER A 48 -9.49 -20.66 29.11
C SER A 48 -9.94 -19.21 29.24
N LEU A 49 -9.00 -18.30 29.52
CA LEU A 49 -9.26 -16.86 29.67
C LEU A 49 -8.47 -16.03 28.62
N PRO A 50 -9.11 -15.01 28.01
CA PRO A 50 -8.45 -14.13 27.06
C PRO A 50 -7.43 -13.22 27.77
N ILE A 51 -6.28 -13.00 27.14
CA ILE A 51 -5.25 -12.05 27.59
C ILE A 51 -5.00 -11.07 26.44
N ILE A 52 -5.33 -9.80 26.67
CA ILE A 52 -5.26 -8.79 25.62
C ILE A 52 -3.81 -8.46 25.21
N ASN A 53 -3.59 -8.35 23.92
CA ASN A 53 -2.33 -7.90 23.35
C ASN A 53 -2.20 -6.37 23.46
N GLN A 54 -1.30 -5.89 24.32
CA GLN A 54 -1.07 -4.46 24.56
C GLN A 54 -0.67 -3.72 23.27
N LYS A 55 0.11 -4.35 22.39
CA LYS A 55 0.48 -3.76 21.09
C LYS A 55 -0.72 -3.50 20.19
N ALA A 56 -1.76 -4.33 20.26
CA ALA A 56 -2.98 -4.09 19.51
C ALA A 56 -3.68 -2.81 19.97
N ILE A 57 -3.69 -2.54 21.28
CA ILE A 57 -4.21 -1.28 21.84
C ILE A 57 -3.36 -0.09 21.33
N GLU A 58 -2.02 -0.19 21.39
CA GLU A 58 -1.11 0.86 20.90
C GLU A 58 -1.40 1.17 19.42
N TYR A 59 -1.41 0.17 18.55
CA TYR A 59 -1.65 0.36 17.11
C TYR A 59 -3.04 0.90 16.79
N SER A 60 -4.08 0.43 17.49
CA SER A 60 -5.44 0.95 17.31
C SER A 60 -5.57 2.39 17.78
N THR A 61 -4.90 2.76 18.88
CA THR A 61 -4.83 4.15 19.36
C THR A 61 -4.09 5.04 18.37
N MET A 62 -2.94 4.59 17.83
CA MET A 62 -2.20 5.32 16.79
C MET A 62 -3.05 5.53 15.53
N THR A 63 -3.80 4.51 15.11
CA THR A 63 -4.74 4.61 13.99
C THR A 63 -5.82 5.65 14.28
N SER A 64 -6.40 5.65 15.49
CA SER A 64 -7.40 6.63 15.91
C SER A 64 -6.85 8.06 15.86
N LEU A 65 -5.64 8.28 16.36
CA LEU A 65 -4.97 9.57 16.31
C LEU A 65 -4.67 10.03 14.88
N ALA A 66 -4.21 9.13 14.02
CA ALA A 66 -3.91 9.43 12.61
C ALA A 66 -5.17 9.80 11.80
N LEU A 67 -6.32 9.24 12.15
CA LEU A 67 -7.62 9.55 11.55
C LEU A 67 -8.35 10.72 12.25
N GLY A 68 -7.64 11.45 13.12
CA GLY A 68 -8.16 12.63 13.80
C GLY A 68 -9.28 12.36 14.81
N CYS A 69 -9.36 11.12 15.32
CA CYS A 69 -10.36 10.74 16.33
C CYS A 69 -9.98 11.22 17.73
N LYS A 70 -11.00 11.42 18.54
CA LYS A 70 -10.85 11.54 20.00
C LYS A 70 -10.67 10.15 20.58
N VAL A 71 -9.61 9.95 21.35
CA VAL A 71 -9.35 8.70 22.10
C VAL A 71 -10.02 8.82 23.45
N PRO A 72 -10.92 7.91 23.85
CA PRO A 72 -11.56 7.96 25.17
C PRO A 72 -10.58 7.52 26.27
N ASP A 73 -10.84 7.98 27.49
CA ASP A 73 -10.01 7.63 28.67
C ASP A 73 -10.10 6.15 29.07
N LYS A 74 -11.15 5.49 28.66
CA LYS A 74 -11.43 4.09 28.99
C LYS A 74 -11.99 3.36 27.78
N ILE A 75 -11.60 2.09 27.66
CA ILE A 75 -12.15 1.17 26.66
C ILE A 75 -12.67 -0.08 27.33
N MET A 76 -13.66 -0.70 26.71
CA MET A 76 -14.28 -1.93 27.21
C MET A 76 -14.60 -2.85 26.03
N PHE A 77 -14.51 -4.14 26.26
CA PHE A 77 -14.88 -5.18 25.30
C PHE A 77 -16.22 -5.80 25.61
N TYR A 78 -16.86 -6.32 24.58
CA TYR A 78 -18.17 -6.95 24.60
C TYR A 78 -18.13 -8.27 23.88
N ARG A 79 -19.04 -9.18 24.23
CA ARG A 79 -19.34 -10.37 23.44
C ARG A 79 -20.45 -10.04 22.47
N LYS A 80 -20.19 -10.21 21.18
CA LYS A 80 -21.16 -10.20 20.09
C LYS A 80 -21.57 -11.65 19.84
N ASN A 81 -22.76 -12.02 20.26
CA ASN A 81 -23.19 -13.42 20.25
C ASN A 81 -23.92 -13.76 18.95
N TYR A 82 -23.33 -14.62 18.15
CA TYR A 82 -23.98 -15.23 16.99
C TYR A 82 -23.34 -16.59 16.68
N PHE A 83 -24.14 -17.51 16.15
CA PHE A 83 -23.69 -18.87 15.86
C PHE A 83 -23.36 -19.00 14.38
N TYR A 84 -22.07 -19.07 14.09
CA TYR A 84 -21.59 -19.28 12.74
C TYR A 84 -20.39 -20.24 12.75
N PRO A 85 -20.21 -21.07 11.69
CA PRO A 85 -19.18 -22.11 11.70
C PRO A 85 -17.76 -21.60 11.89
N ASP A 86 -17.44 -20.37 11.51
CA ASP A 86 -16.12 -19.75 11.66
C ASP A 86 -15.88 -19.10 13.02
N LEU A 87 -16.86 -19.15 13.93
CA LEU A 87 -16.73 -18.69 15.31
C LEU A 87 -16.58 -19.86 16.28
N PRO A 88 -15.34 -20.25 16.62
CA PRO A 88 -15.14 -21.41 17.50
C PRO A 88 -15.68 -21.23 18.92
N LYS A 89 -15.85 -19.99 19.38
CA LYS A 89 -16.39 -19.62 20.69
C LYS A 89 -17.90 -19.37 20.70
N ASN A 90 -18.55 -19.36 19.53
CA ASN A 90 -19.95 -18.95 19.35
C ASN A 90 -20.21 -17.46 19.66
N PHE A 91 -19.16 -16.66 19.84
CA PHE A 91 -19.20 -15.21 19.97
C PHE A 91 -17.90 -14.60 19.45
N GLN A 92 -17.94 -13.32 19.12
CA GLN A 92 -16.79 -12.51 18.79
C GLN A 92 -16.55 -11.51 19.93
N ILE A 93 -15.30 -11.39 20.38
CA ILE A 93 -14.93 -10.30 21.29
C ILE A 93 -14.67 -9.06 20.44
N THR A 94 -15.45 -8.01 20.68
CA THR A 94 -15.43 -6.76 19.95
C THR A 94 -15.67 -5.58 20.89
N GLN A 95 -15.81 -4.38 20.34
CA GLN A 95 -16.25 -3.20 21.07
C GLN A 95 -17.65 -2.80 20.61
N TYR A 96 -18.44 -2.20 21.51
CA TYR A 96 -19.81 -1.80 21.22
C TYR A 96 -20.14 -0.46 21.88
N ASN A 97 -20.45 0.56 21.10
CA ASN A 97 -20.51 1.95 21.58
C ASN A 97 -21.88 2.36 22.15
N VAL A 98 -22.49 1.55 23.00
CA VAL A 98 -23.78 1.90 23.65
C VAL A 98 -23.60 2.92 24.78
N TYR A 99 -22.50 2.84 25.52
CA TYR A 99 -22.25 3.66 26.70
C TYR A 99 -21.16 4.73 26.49
N GLY A 100 -20.72 4.94 25.25
CA GLY A 100 -19.75 6.00 24.90
C GLY A 100 -18.30 5.75 25.33
N ILE A 101 -17.98 4.57 25.91
CA ILE A 101 -16.66 4.29 26.49
C ILE A 101 -15.97 3.05 25.90
N SER A 102 -16.48 2.51 24.81
CA SER A 102 -16.04 1.21 24.34
C SER A 102 -15.28 1.20 23.02
N SER A 103 -15.08 2.34 22.38
CA SER A 103 -14.34 2.42 21.10
C SER A 103 -12.91 2.88 21.32
N MET A 104 -11.99 2.55 20.39
CA MET A 104 -10.63 3.06 20.39
C MET A 104 -10.54 4.52 19.96
N GLY A 105 -11.49 4.98 19.16
CA GLY A 105 -11.59 6.37 18.70
C GLY A 105 -13.00 6.71 18.24
N ILE A 106 -13.40 7.98 18.43
CA ILE A 106 -14.70 8.52 18.03
C ILE A 106 -14.54 9.90 17.41
N ASP A 107 -15.55 10.35 16.65
CA ASP A 107 -15.65 11.70 16.08
C ASP A 107 -14.39 12.14 15.29
N GLY A 108 -13.83 11.25 14.50
CA GLY A 108 -12.66 11.55 13.68
C GLY A 108 -12.99 12.42 12.48
N LYS A 109 -11.96 13.10 11.97
CA LYS A 109 -12.02 13.87 10.72
C LYS A 109 -10.78 13.59 9.91
N TYR A 110 -10.96 12.95 8.79
CA TYR A 110 -9.89 12.57 7.89
C TYR A 110 -9.98 13.34 6.57
N GLU A 111 -8.94 14.09 6.26
CA GLU A 111 -8.88 14.89 5.04
C GLU A 111 -8.68 14.01 3.81
N LEU A 112 -9.49 14.21 2.77
CA LEU A 112 -9.42 13.43 1.54
C LEU A 112 -8.48 14.05 0.50
N ASP A 113 -8.69 15.32 0.13
CA ASP A 113 -8.05 15.98 -1.00
C ASP A 113 -7.67 17.46 -0.74
N GLY A 114 -7.48 17.84 0.53
CA GLY A 114 -7.20 19.24 0.92
C GLY A 114 -8.47 20.10 1.08
N ILE A 115 -9.62 19.64 0.57
CA ILE A 115 -10.89 20.39 0.63
C ILE A 115 -11.94 19.59 1.41
N LYS A 116 -12.12 18.31 1.07
CA LYS A 116 -13.14 17.45 1.64
C LYS A 116 -12.60 16.68 2.84
N GLN A 117 -13.35 16.72 3.94
CA GLN A 117 -13.12 15.91 5.13
C GLN A 117 -14.18 14.81 5.22
N ILE A 118 -13.74 13.60 5.48
CA ILE A 118 -14.58 12.45 5.77
C ILE A 118 -14.62 12.27 7.28
N LYS A 119 -15.81 12.20 7.83
CA LYS A 119 -15.99 11.95 9.27
C LYS A 119 -15.84 10.45 9.54
N ILE A 120 -15.05 10.15 10.56
CA ILE A 120 -14.93 8.79 11.10
C ILE A 120 -15.82 8.72 12.33
N SER A 121 -16.88 7.92 12.23
CA SER A 121 -17.85 7.76 13.31
C SER A 121 -17.20 7.11 14.53
N ARG A 122 -16.52 5.98 14.28
CA ARG A 122 -15.83 5.22 15.32
C ARG A 122 -14.72 4.36 14.76
N ILE A 123 -13.80 3.98 15.66
CA ILE A 123 -12.77 2.96 15.44
C ILE A 123 -12.89 1.95 16.57
N GLN A 124 -12.98 0.67 16.23
CA GLN A 124 -13.13 -0.43 17.19
C GLN A 124 -12.02 -1.46 17.00
N LEU A 125 -11.62 -2.08 18.11
CA LEU A 125 -10.68 -3.19 18.12
C LEU A 125 -11.47 -4.46 18.37
N GLU A 126 -11.29 -5.46 17.52
CA GLU A 126 -12.00 -6.74 17.59
C GLU A 126 -11.14 -7.91 17.11
N GLU A 127 -11.62 -9.12 17.30
CA GLU A 127 -11.00 -10.31 16.75
C GLU A 127 -11.63 -10.73 15.42
N ASP A 128 -10.81 -11.20 14.49
CA ASP A 128 -11.27 -11.75 13.21
C ASP A 128 -11.84 -13.18 13.42
N PRO A 129 -12.92 -13.57 12.76
CA PRO A 129 -13.39 -14.96 12.73
C PRO A 129 -12.47 -15.88 11.94
N GLY A 130 -12.72 -17.19 11.97
CA GLY A 130 -12.06 -18.17 11.12
C GLY A 130 -12.36 -17.99 9.64
N ARG A 131 -11.76 -18.82 8.80
CA ARG A 131 -11.97 -18.82 7.35
C ARG A 131 -12.88 -19.99 6.97
N ILE A 132 -13.88 -19.71 6.11
CA ILE A 132 -14.68 -20.75 5.47
C ILE A 132 -14.26 -20.81 4.00
N ALA A 133 -13.92 -22.00 3.52
CA ALA A 133 -13.68 -22.29 2.12
C ALA A 133 -14.67 -23.36 1.65
N TYR A 134 -15.18 -23.19 0.43
CA TYR A 134 -16.06 -24.16 -0.21
C TYR A 134 -15.28 -24.95 -1.23
N SER A 135 -15.33 -26.30 -1.18
CA SER A 135 -14.69 -27.12 -2.20
C SER A 135 -15.52 -27.12 -3.49
N GLU A 136 -14.90 -26.69 -4.59
CA GLU A 136 -15.46 -26.82 -5.95
C GLU A 136 -15.00 -28.17 -6.56
N ASP A 137 -15.34 -29.31 -5.95
CA ASP A 137 -15.05 -30.60 -6.56
C ASP A 137 -16.05 -30.86 -7.70
N GLY A 138 -15.54 -30.79 -8.92
CA GLY A 138 -16.28 -31.12 -10.13
C GLY A 138 -16.77 -32.57 -10.10
N MET A 139 -18.05 -32.79 -10.36
CA MET A 139 -18.83 -34.00 -10.59
C MET A 139 -19.55 -34.68 -9.42
N ASN A 140 -19.26 -34.40 -8.17
CA ASN A 140 -20.14 -34.80 -7.07
C ASN A 140 -20.31 -33.62 -6.12
N VAL A 141 -21.36 -32.83 -6.37
CA VAL A 141 -21.71 -31.62 -5.60
C VAL A 141 -22.14 -32.01 -4.19
N ARG A 142 -21.21 -32.31 -3.32
CA ARG A 142 -21.37 -32.10 -1.90
C ARG A 142 -20.80 -30.72 -1.62
N ASN A 143 -21.66 -29.74 -1.42
CA ASN A 143 -21.29 -28.42 -0.88
C ASN A 143 -20.64 -28.60 0.50
N THR A 144 -19.38 -28.98 0.53
CA THR A 144 -18.63 -29.18 1.77
C THR A 144 -17.96 -27.88 2.11
N ALA A 145 -18.30 -27.30 3.25
CA ALA A 145 -17.61 -26.17 3.83
C ALA A 145 -16.41 -26.65 4.65
N LEU A 146 -15.21 -26.18 4.31
CA LEU A 146 -13.98 -26.40 5.06
C LEU A 146 -13.75 -25.21 5.98
N ILE A 147 -13.45 -25.46 7.24
CA ILE A 147 -13.27 -24.41 8.24
C ILE A 147 -11.81 -24.41 8.71
N ASP A 148 -11.19 -23.23 8.65
CA ASP A 148 -9.84 -23.00 9.15
C ASP A 148 -9.86 -21.91 10.25
N TYR A 149 -9.55 -22.30 11.47
CA TYR A 149 -9.50 -21.42 12.63
C TYR A 149 -8.13 -20.72 12.83
N ASN A 150 -7.17 -20.89 11.94
CA ASN A 150 -5.88 -20.20 12.04
C ASN A 150 -6.05 -18.68 12.12
N ARG A 151 -7.03 -18.12 11.43
CA ARG A 151 -7.36 -16.69 11.45
C ARG A 151 -8.13 -16.26 12.70
N ALA A 152 -8.93 -17.16 13.29
CA ALA A 152 -9.77 -16.84 14.46
C ALA A 152 -8.93 -16.25 15.60
N GLY A 153 -9.32 -15.07 16.08
CA GLY A 153 -8.61 -14.33 17.12
C GLY A 153 -7.50 -13.39 16.63
N VAL A 154 -7.26 -13.27 15.33
CA VAL A 154 -6.35 -12.24 14.77
C VAL A 154 -6.92 -10.86 15.06
N ALA A 155 -6.06 -9.91 15.44
CA ALA A 155 -6.48 -8.55 15.76
C ALA A 155 -6.95 -7.79 14.51
N LEU A 156 -8.12 -7.16 14.63
CA LEU A 156 -8.79 -6.44 13.56
C LEU A 156 -9.20 -5.05 14.05
N ILE A 157 -8.93 -4.02 13.25
CA ILE A 157 -9.44 -2.68 13.46
C ILE A 157 -10.63 -2.49 12.53
N GLU A 158 -11.80 -2.20 13.09
CA GLU A 158 -12.98 -1.75 12.36
C GLU A 158 -13.01 -0.23 12.34
N ILE A 159 -13.07 0.36 11.14
CA ILE A 159 -13.14 1.80 10.90
C ILE A 159 -14.48 2.10 10.21
N VAL A 160 -15.35 2.83 10.89
CA VAL A 160 -16.67 3.19 10.36
C VAL A 160 -16.71 4.67 10.05
N THR A 161 -17.07 5.00 8.80
CA THR A 161 -17.23 6.39 8.36
C THR A 161 -18.69 6.83 8.47
N GLU A 162 -18.91 8.15 8.54
CA GLU A 162 -20.21 8.72 8.21
C GLU A 162 -20.48 8.60 6.69
N PRO A 163 -21.74 8.71 6.23
CA PRO A 163 -22.10 8.59 4.81
C PRO A 163 -21.76 9.87 4.02
N ASP A 164 -20.53 10.34 4.12
CA ASP A 164 -20.08 11.61 3.55
C ASP A 164 -19.64 11.52 2.09
N PHE A 165 -19.48 10.30 1.54
CA PHE A 165 -19.07 10.14 0.15
C PHE A 165 -20.28 10.31 -0.80
N THR A 166 -20.00 10.97 -1.93
CA THR A 166 -21.00 11.27 -2.96
C THR A 166 -20.77 10.51 -4.26
N GLY A 167 -19.67 9.78 -4.37
CA GLY A 167 -19.34 9.00 -5.55
C GLY A 167 -18.26 7.95 -5.37
N PRO A 168 -18.20 6.96 -6.28
CA PRO A 168 -17.32 5.81 -6.17
C PRO A 168 -15.82 6.17 -6.26
N LYS A 169 -15.46 7.22 -7.01
CA LYS A 169 -14.07 7.69 -7.13
C LYS A 169 -13.53 8.24 -5.81
N GLU A 170 -14.37 8.99 -5.07
CA GLU A 170 -13.99 9.49 -3.73
C GLU A 170 -13.75 8.34 -2.75
N VAL A 171 -14.59 7.30 -2.80
CA VAL A 171 -14.41 6.09 -1.99
C VAL A 171 -13.09 5.42 -2.28
N ARG A 172 -12.76 5.22 -3.56
CA ARG A 172 -11.50 4.62 -3.96
C ARG A 172 -10.29 5.45 -3.51
N GLN A 173 -10.35 6.78 -3.68
CA GLN A 173 -9.31 7.70 -3.23
C GLN A 173 -9.12 7.61 -1.71
N PHE A 174 -10.21 7.58 -0.94
CA PHE A 174 -10.17 7.42 0.51
C PHE A 174 -9.52 6.10 0.92
N LEU A 175 -9.94 4.97 0.33
CA LEU A 175 -9.40 3.65 0.65
C LEU A 175 -7.90 3.56 0.36
N ASN A 176 -7.44 4.11 -0.77
CA ASN A 176 -6.02 4.18 -1.09
C ASN A 176 -5.25 5.02 -0.05
N LYS A 177 -5.78 6.19 0.31
CA LYS A 177 -5.14 7.08 1.30
C LYS A 177 -5.13 6.45 2.70
N LEU A 178 -6.20 5.76 3.09
CA LEU A 178 -6.29 5.03 4.35
C LEU A 178 -5.26 3.90 4.41
N SER A 179 -5.17 3.07 3.35
CA SER A 179 -4.20 1.99 3.24
C SER A 179 -2.77 2.52 3.41
N LEU A 180 -2.44 3.58 2.69
CA LEU A 180 -1.14 4.24 2.79
C LEU A 180 -0.86 4.74 4.22
N THR A 181 -1.87 5.29 4.90
CA THR A 181 -1.74 5.71 6.30
C THR A 181 -1.47 4.54 7.24
N LEU A 182 -2.20 3.42 7.09
CA LEU A 182 -1.99 2.22 7.90
C LEU A 182 -0.60 1.60 7.67
N GLU A 183 -0.11 1.61 6.43
CA GLU A 183 1.24 1.16 6.08
C GLU A 183 2.31 2.06 6.70
N HIS A 184 2.19 3.38 6.58
CA HIS A 184 3.15 4.33 7.16
C HIS A 184 3.18 4.28 8.69
N LEU A 185 2.04 4.04 9.33
CA LEU A 185 1.98 3.75 10.77
C LEU A 185 2.65 2.43 11.14
N GLY A 186 2.89 1.55 10.17
CA GLY A 186 3.39 0.18 10.40
C GLY A 186 2.38 -0.72 11.09
N VAL A 187 1.08 -0.48 10.90
CA VAL A 187 -0.02 -1.24 11.50
C VAL A 187 -0.42 -2.42 10.63
N CYS A 188 -0.60 -2.16 9.34
CA CYS A 188 -1.11 -3.14 8.38
C CYS A 188 -0.26 -3.14 7.11
N ASP A 189 0.17 -4.31 6.67
CA ASP A 189 0.63 -4.54 5.30
C ASP A 189 -0.61 -4.81 4.44
N THR A 190 -1.01 -3.79 3.67
CA THR A 190 -2.27 -3.83 2.90
C THR A 190 -2.18 -4.65 1.63
N LEU A 191 -0.99 -5.09 1.24
CA LEU A 191 -0.76 -5.98 0.11
C LEU A 191 -1.04 -7.45 0.46
N LEU A 192 -1.09 -7.81 1.75
CA LEU A 192 -1.39 -9.17 2.19
C LEU A 192 -2.85 -9.52 1.90
N GLU A 193 -3.09 -10.72 1.37
CA GLU A 193 -4.44 -11.21 1.08
C GLU A 193 -5.35 -11.10 2.31
N GLY A 194 -6.52 -10.46 2.13
CA GLY A 194 -7.54 -10.30 3.15
C GLY A 194 -7.16 -9.44 4.35
N SER A 195 -6.04 -8.71 4.28
CA SER A 195 -5.61 -7.79 5.35
C SER A 195 -6.53 -6.58 5.50
N VAL A 196 -7.11 -6.10 4.38
CA VAL A 196 -8.10 -5.02 4.38
C VAL A 196 -9.33 -5.45 3.61
N ARG A 197 -10.49 -5.28 4.22
CA ARG A 197 -11.82 -5.57 3.65
C ARG A 197 -12.71 -4.34 3.83
N CYS A 198 -13.66 -4.15 2.93
CA CYS A 198 -14.55 -3.00 2.99
C CYS A 198 -15.99 -3.42 2.62
N ASP A 199 -16.91 -3.18 3.53
CA ASP A 199 -18.34 -3.23 3.29
C ASP A 199 -18.83 -1.81 2.98
N VAL A 200 -19.77 -1.68 2.05
CA VAL A 200 -20.24 -0.40 1.53
C VAL A 200 -21.72 -0.22 1.79
N ASN A 201 -22.10 0.88 2.39
CA ASN A 201 -23.48 1.29 2.56
C ASN A 201 -23.83 2.38 1.53
N VAL A 202 -24.80 2.12 0.65
CA VAL A 202 -25.25 3.06 -0.39
C VAL A 202 -26.71 3.43 -0.19
N SER A 203 -27.03 4.72 -0.17
CA SER A 203 -28.40 5.23 -0.19
C SER A 203 -28.54 6.39 -1.18
N MET A 204 -29.73 6.58 -1.70
CA MET A 204 -30.07 7.66 -2.64
C MET A 204 -31.32 8.40 -2.19
N ASN A 205 -31.32 9.73 -2.38
CA ASN A 205 -32.47 10.60 -2.15
C ASN A 205 -33.10 10.49 -0.75
N GLY A 206 -32.28 10.22 0.29
CA GLY A 206 -32.76 10.02 1.65
C GLY A 206 -33.54 8.70 1.88
N GLY A 207 -33.49 7.77 0.91
CA GLY A 207 -34.13 6.45 1.04
C GLY A 207 -33.29 5.47 1.87
N ASN A 208 -33.79 4.24 1.96
CA ASN A 208 -33.15 3.18 2.72
C ASN A 208 -31.77 2.85 2.19
N LYS A 209 -30.86 2.53 3.12
CA LYS A 209 -29.51 2.10 2.80
C LYS A 209 -29.48 0.64 2.37
N VAL A 210 -28.62 0.35 1.41
CA VAL A 210 -28.27 -0.99 0.96
C VAL A 210 -26.81 -1.23 1.33
N GLU A 211 -26.55 -2.31 2.04
CA GLU A 211 -25.20 -2.75 2.38
C GLU A 211 -24.68 -3.75 1.34
N ILE A 212 -23.48 -3.54 0.84
CA ILE A 212 -22.83 -4.42 -0.13
C ILE A 212 -21.63 -5.06 0.55
N LYS A 213 -21.62 -6.40 0.58
CA LYS A 213 -20.56 -7.23 1.17
C LYS A 213 -19.82 -8.08 0.14
N ASN A 214 -18.75 -8.74 0.57
CA ASN A 214 -17.92 -9.65 -0.23
C ASN A 214 -17.22 -8.95 -1.42
N ILE A 215 -16.59 -7.83 -1.15
CA ILE A 215 -15.85 -7.07 -2.15
C ILE A 215 -14.35 -7.29 -1.93
N ASN A 216 -13.68 -7.92 -2.91
CA ASN A 216 -12.31 -8.43 -2.74
C ASN A 216 -11.20 -7.42 -3.04
N SER A 217 -11.50 -6.26 -3.63
CA SER A 217 -10.50 -5.22 -3.92
C SER A 217 -11.12 -3.84 -4.01
N PHE A 218 -10.32 -2.79 -3.81
CA PHE A 218 -10.80 -1.40 -3.93
C PHE A 218 -11.29 -1.03 -5.33
N LYS A 219 -10.76 -1.70 -6.37
CA LYS A 219 -11.26 -1.55 -7.75
C LYS A 219 -12.65 -2.14 -7.89
N GLU A 220 -12.91 -3.25 -7.22
CA GLU A 220 -14.25 -3.86 -7.21
C GLU A 220 -15.22 -3.08 -6.33
N VAL A 221 -14.77 -2.42 -5.26
CA VAL A 221 -15.59 -1.46 -4.47
C VAL A 221 -16.15 -0.37 -5.37
N GLU A 222 -15.30 0.25 -6.19
CA GLU A 222 -15.74 1.29 -7.15
C GLU A 222 -16.81 0.78 -8.12
N LYS A 223 -16.64 -0.45 -8.64
CA LYS A 223 -17.61 -1.07 -9.56
C LYS A 223 -18.92 -1.43 -8.87
N ALA A 224 -18.85 -2.00 -7.67
CA ALA A 224 -20.01 -2.38 -6.89
C ALA A 224 -20.89 -1.16 -6.55
N ILE A 225 -20.27 -0.04 -6.19
CA ILE A 225 -20.96 1.23 -5.93
C ILE A 225 -21.64 1.75 -7.21
N ASN A 226 -20.91 1.75 -8.34
CA ASN A 226 -21.47 2.20 -9.62
C ASN A 226 -22.69 1.36 -10.03
N TYR A 227 -22.60 0.03 -9.89
CA TYR A 227 -23.71 -0.86 -10.17
C TYR A 227 -24.92 -0.56 -9.26
N GLU A 228 -24.68 -0.41 -7.96
CA GLU A 228 -25.75 -0.18 -6.98
C GLU A 228 -26.44 1.17 -7.19
N ILE A 229 -25.70 2.23 -7.47
CA ILE A 229 -26.27 3.55 -7.84
C ILE A 229 -27.16 3.42 -9.07
N THR A 230 -26.71 2.70 -10.10
CA THR A 230 -27.50 2.48 -11.32
C THR A 230 -28.76 1.67 -11.02
N ARG A 231 -28.65 0.60 -10.21
CA ARG A 231 -29.78 -0.23 -9.79
C ARG A 231 -30.82 0.60 -9.02
N GLN A 232 -30.39 1.34 -7.99
CA GLN A 232 -31.29 2.18 -7.19
C GLN A 232 -31.97 3.27 -8.03
N SER A 233 -31.21 3.91 -8.93
CA SER A 233 -31.77 4.90 -9.88
C SER A 233 -32.88 4.29 -10.76
N SER A 234 -32.68 3.07 -11.27
CA SER A 234 -33.65 2.36 -12.07
C SER A 234 -34.94 2.01 -11.28
N VAL A 235 -34.77 1.64 -9.99
CA VAL A 235 -35.92 1.33 -9.11
C VAL A 235 -36.71 2.59 -8.82
N TYR A 236 -36.06 3.71 -8.48
CA TYR A 236 -36.73 4.99 -8.26
C TYR A 236 -37.37 5.54 -9.54
N GLY A 237 -36.75 5.34 -10.71
CA GLY A 237 -37.36 5.72 -12.01
C GLY A 237 -38.66 4.99 -12.34
N ARG A 238 -38.90 3.85 -11.66
CA ARG A 238 -40.17 3.10 -11.75
C ARG A 238 -41.15 3.43 -10.61
N ASN A 239 -40.89 4.46 -9.81
CA ASN A 239 -41.64 4.82 -8.60
C ASN A 239 -41.71 3.71 -7.53
N LEU A 240 -40.71 2.82 -7.49
CA LEU A 240 -40.57 1.77 -6.48
C LEU A 240 -39.66 2.24 -5.35
N LYS A 241 -39.84 1.66 -4.16
CA LYS A 241 -39.02 1.95 -3.00
C LYS A 241 -37.85 0.94 -2.90
N ILE A 242 -36.72 1.40 -2.41
CA ILE A 242 -35.61 0.55 -2.00
C ILE A 242 -35.89 0.04 -0.58
N GLU A 243 -35.74 -1.26 -0.38
CA GLU A 243 -35.81 -1.89 0.95
C GLU A 243 -34.46 -1.76 1.66
N HIS A 244 -34.46 -1.82 3.00
CA HIS A 244 -33.24 -1.99 3.77
C HIS A 244 -32.77 -3.43 3.60
N GLU A 245 -31.71 -3.66 2.85
CA GLU A 245 -31.25 -5.00 2.49
C GLU A 245 -29.71 -5.09 2.46
N THR A 246 -29.20 -6.30 2.68
CA THR A 246 -27.80 -6.66 2.42
C THR A 246 -27.71 -7.38 1.07
N ARG A 247 -26.71 -7.02 0.29
CA ARG A 247 -26.42 -7.60 -1.02
C ARG A 247 -24.96 -8.05 -1.07
N HIS A 248 -24.68 -9.11 -1.83
CA HIS A 248 -23.33 -9.58 -2.07
C HIS A 248 -22.89 -9.18 -3.47
N TRP A 249 -21.63 -8.80 -3.60
CA TRP A 249 -21.00 -8.53 -4.88
C TRP A 249 -20.53 -9.82 -5.54
N ASP A 250 -20.84 -10.00 -6.81
CA ASP A 250 -20.33 -11.08 -7.66
C ASP A 250 -19.25 -10.53 -8.59
N ASP A 251 -17.99 -10.83 -8.28
CA ASP A 251 -16.85 -10.33 -9.06
C ASP A 251 -16.82 -10.82 -10.50
N LYS A 252 -17.41 -11.98 -10.79
CA LYS A 252 -17.45 -12.56 -12.14
C LYS A 252 -18.53 -11.91 -12.99
N LYS A 253 -19.74 -11.78 -12.43
CA LYS A 253 -20.89 -11.23 -13.14
C LYS A 253 -20.99 -9.70 -13.09
N LYS A 254 -20.23 -9.05 -12.21
CA LYS A 254 -20.26 -7.59 -11.95
C LYS A 254 -21.64 -7.07 -11.59
N ILE A 255 -22.34 -7.79 -10.74
CA ILE A 255 -23.67 -7.45 -10.22
C ILE A 255 -23.72 -7.66 -8.70
N THR A 256 -24.70 -7.01 -8.06
CA THR A 256 -25.06 -7.36 -6.69
C THR A 256 -26.31 -8.27 -6.70
N PHE A 257 -26.36 -9.23 -5.79
CA PHE A 257 -27.54 -10.08 -5.57
C PHE A 257 -27.97 -10.02 -4.11
N LYS A 258 -29.28 -10.16 -3.85
CA LYS A 258 -29.84 -10.07 -2.51
C LYS A 258 -29.30 -11.24 -1.66
N ALA A 259 -28.71 -10.91 -0.51
CA ALA A 259 -28.37 -11.88 0.50
C ALA A 259 -29.62 -12.27 1.32
N ARG A 260 -29.49 -13.27 2.23
CA ARG A 260 -30.55 -13.53 3.20
C ARG A 260 -30.78 -12.28 4.06
N SER A 261 -32.01 -12.13 4.58
CA SER A 261 -32.38 -11.03 5.47
C SER A 261 -31.38 -10.89 6.62
N LYS A 262 -30.98 -9.65 6.93
CA LYS A 262 -30.07 -9.33 8.04
C LYS A 262 -30.68 -9.77 9.36
N GLU A 263 -29.84 -10.34 10.25
CA GLU A 263 -30.06 -10.30 11.69
C GLU A 263 -30.02 -8.82 12.12
N GLU A 264 -30.96 -8.37 12.91
CA GLU A 264 -30.94 -7.02 13.47
C GLU A 264 -29.88 -6.92 14.57
N GLU A 265 -29.39 -5.72 14.87
CA GLU A 265 -28.36 -5.48 15.88
C GLU A 265 -28.77 -6.04 17.26
N HIS A 266 -30.06 -6.07 17.55
CA HIS A 266 -30.63 -6.67 18.77
C HIS A 266 -30.44 -8.20 18.87
N ASP A 267 -30.30 -8.88 17.76
CA ASP A 267 -30.14 -10.33 17.71
C ASP A 267 -28.79 -10.78 18.24
N TYR A 268 -27.78 -9.90 18.22
CA TYR A 268 -26.42 -10.20 18.73
C TYR A 268 -26.33 -10.20 20.25
N ARG A 269 -27.29 -9.72 20.98
CA ARG A 269 -27.37 -9.77 22.46
C ARG A 269 -26.03 -9.38 23.12
N TYR A 270 -25.52 -8.20 22.74
CA TYR A 270 -24.27 -7.68 23.28
C TYR A 270 -24.31 -7.59 24.81
N PHE A 271 -23.24 -8.07 25.47
CA PHE A 271 -23.00 -7.82 26.88
C PHE A 271 -21.48 -7.64 27.13
N PRO A 272 -21.08 -6.93 28.19
CA PRO A 272 -19.67 -6.75 28.52
C PRO A 272 -18.92 -8.08 28.64
N GLU A 273 -17.71 -8.15 28.07
CA GLU A 273 -16.84 -9.31 28.21
C GLU A 273 -16.39 -9.44 29.66
N PRO A 274 -16.83 -10.44 30.41
CA PRO A 274 -16.57 -10.53 31.85
C PRO A 274 -15.11 -10.84 32.19
N ASP A 275 -14.39 -11.46 31.26
CA ASP A 275 -13.02 -11.92 31.47
C ASP A 275 -11.97 -10.83 31.10
N ILE A 276 -12.40 -9.70 30.54
CA ILE A 276 -11.53 -8.56 30.23
C ILE A 276 -12.03 -7.34 31.04
N PRO A 277 -11.24 -6.84 32.00
CA PRO A 277 -11.61 -5.65 32.76
C PRO A 277 -11.62 -4.40 31.88
N VAL A 278 -12.28 -3.34 32.34
CA VAL A 278 -12.20 -2.02 31.72
C VAL A 278 -10.75 -1.56 31.70
N ILE A 279 -10.26 -1.16 30.53
CA ILE A 279 -8.90 -0.70 30.34
C ILE A 279 -8.88 0.84 30.37
N VAL A 280 -8.04 1.40 31.22
CA VAL A 280 -7.86 2.84 31.32
C VAL A 280 -6.71 3.27 30.40
N LEU A 281 -7.01 4.14 29.43
CA LEU A 281 -6.06 4.79 28.57
C LEU A 281 -5.75 6.15 29.18
N GLY A 282 -4.76 6.26 30.06
CA GLY A 282 -4.39 7.53 30.68
C GLY A 282 -3.88 8.57 29.66
N SER A 283 -3.99 9.85 29.99
CA SER A 283 -3.48 10.95 29.16
C SER A 283 -2.01 10.79 28.78
N ASP A 284 -1.19 10.28 29.70
CA ASP A 284 0.24 10.04 29.50
C ASP A 284 0.51 8.94 28.47
N PHE A 285 -0.33 7.89 28.43
CA PHE A 285 -0.26 6.85 27.41
C PHE A 285 -0.50 7.44 26.01
N VAL A 286 -1.56 8.25 25.86
CA VAL A 286 -1.90 8.89 24.59
C VAL A 286 -0.84 9.90 24.17
N ALA A 287 -0.32 10.72 25.11
CA ALA A 287 0.75 11.69 24.85
C ALA A 287 2.02 10.98 24.36
N ASN A 288 2.43 9.94 25.06
CA ASN A 288 3.61 9.14 24.70
C ASN A 288 3.47 8.47 23.30
N LEU A 289 2.27 8.00 22.96
CA LEU A 289 2.01 7.46 21.62
C LEU A 289 2.10 8.54 20.54
N LYS A 290 1.58 9.76 20.81
CA LYS A 290 1.68 10.88 19.86
C LYS A 290 3.14 11.24 19.55
N GLU A 291 4.01 11.26 20.56
CA GLU A 291 5.44 11.55 20.38
C GLU A 291 6.17 10.47 19.57
N ARG A 292 5.73 9.22 19.69
CA ARG A 292 6.33 8.08 18.99
C ARG A 292 5.66 7.73 17.67
N MET A 293 4.61 8.44 17.29
CA MET A 293 3.93 8.19 16.01
C MET A 293 4.90 8.38 14.84
N PRO A 294 4.93 7.41 13.91
CA PRO A 294 5.62 7.62 12.65
C PRO A 294 5.04 8.82 11.88
N GLU A 295 5.88 9.43 11.06
CA GLU A 295 5.45 10.50 10.18
C GLU A 295 4.37 10.02 9.21
N LEU A 296 3.26 10.73 9.14
CA LEU A 296 2.13 10.39 8.27
C LEU A 296 2.45 10.71 6.79
N PRO A 297 1.81 10.03 5.83
CA PRO A 297 2.09 10.21 4.39
C PRO A 297 2.09 11.66 3.93
N ASN A 298 1.12 12.47 4.35
CA ASN A 298 1.03 13.89 3.98
C ASN A 298 2.21 14.71 4.52
N GLN A 299 2.60 14.47 5.78
CA GLN A 299 3.73 15.16 6.41
C GLN A 299 5.04 14.79 5.70
N ARG A 300 5.23 13.50 5.40
CA ARG A 300 6.39 12.98 4.67
C ARG A 300 6.47 13.54 3.24
N PHE A 301 5.32 13.62 2.56
CA PHE A 301 5.20 14.23 1.24
C PHE A 301 5.65 15.69 1.25
N GLU A 302 5.14 16.52 2.16
CA GLU A 302 5.54 17.91 2.28
C GLU A 302 7.04 18.03 2.63
N ARG A 303 7.55 17.18 3.50
CA ARG A 303 8.97 17.15 3.82
C ARG A 303 9.83 16.80 2.59
N PHE A 304 9.40 15.87 1.75
CA PHE A 304 10.12 15.51 0.52
C PHE A 304 10.17 16.68 -0.47
N LYS A 305 9.07 17.42 -0.61
CA LYS A 305 9.03 18.62 -1.43
C LYS A 305 9.90 19.76 -0.87
N LEU A 306 9.73 20.09 0.39
CA LEU A 306 10.35 21.27 1.01
C LEU A 306 11.83 21.04 1.34
N LYS A 307 12.16 19.92 1.99
CA LYS A 307 13.53 19.63 2.46
C LYS A 307 14.42 19.08 1.36
N TYR A 308 13.89 18.14 0.55
CA TYR A 308 14.68 17.48 -0.49
C TYR A 308 14.48 18.09 -1.87
N LYS A 309 13.58 19.07 -2.00
CA LYS A 309 13.27 19.81 -3.25
C LYS A 309 12.87 18.87 -4.40
N LEU A 310 12.22 17.76 -4.09
CA LEU A 310 11.71 16.85 -5.10
C LEU A 310 10.46 17.43 -5.77
N SER A 311 10.24 17.03 -7.03
CA SER A 311 8.98 17.38 -7.71
C SER A 311 7.79 16.72 -7.01
N GLU A 312 6.60 17.29 -7.18
CA GLU A 312 5.36 16.71 -6.66
C GLU A 312 5.13 15.28 -7.19
N HIS A 313 5.37 15.08 -8.48
CA HIS A 313 5.26 13.76 -9.11
C HIS A 313 6.21 12.72 -8.49
N THR A 314 7.49 13.07 -8.34
CA THR A 314 8.50 12.18 -7.74
C THR A 314 8.18 11.87 -6.27
N SER A 315 7.76 12.90 -5.52
CA SER A 315 7.37 12.76 -4.12
C SER A 315 6.17 11.83 -3.97
N ASN A 316 5.14 11.97 -4.82
CA ASN A 316 3.97 11.10 -4.82
C ASN A 316 4.34 9.64 -5.10
N ILE A 317 5.19 9.37 -6.09
CA ILE A 317 5.60 7.98 -6.40
C ILE A 317 6.32 7.35 -5.21
N LEU A 318 7.24 8.08 -4.58
CA LEU A 318 7.97 7.58 -3.41
C LEU A 318 7.05 7.35 -2.20
N ILE A 319 6.13 8.28 -1.91
CA ILE A 319 5.25 8.20 -0.74
C ILE A 319 4.20 7.11 -0.90
N ASN A 320 3.71 6.87 -2.11
CA ASN A 320 2.72 5.82 -2.39
C ASN A 320 3.27 4.39 -2.19
N ASP A 321 4.55 4.25 -1.94
CA ASP A 321 5.20 3.02 -1.55
C ASP A 321 6.11 3.28 -0.34
N LYS A 322 5.62 2.93 0.85
CA LYS A 322 6.36 3.14 2.10
C LYS A 322 7.75 2.51 2.07
N LYS A 323 7.87 1.29 1.53
CA LYS A 323 9.13 0.56 1.49
C LYS A 323 10.14 1.28 0.59
N LEU A 324 9.69 1.78 -0.56
CA LEU A 324 10.52 2.59 -1.46
C LEU A 324 10.92 3.93 -0.83
N ALA A 325 10.01 4.59 -0.11
CA ALA A 325 10.31 5.81 0.62
C ALA A 325 11.33 5.58 1.74
N ASP A 326 11.23 4.49 2.50
CA ASP A 326 12.19 4.11 3.53
C ASP A 326 13.56 3.75 2.93
N PHE A 327 13.58 3.08 1.79
CA PHE A 327 14.77 2.78 1.03
C PHE A 327 15.47 4.06 0.53
N PHE A 328 14.70 4.99 -0.02
CA PHE A 328 15.18 6.33 -0.44
C PHE A 328 15.87 7.05 0.72
N GLU A 329 15.22 7.15 1.87
CA GLU A 329 15.81 7.84 3.03
C GLU A 329 17.02 7.11 3.62
N SER A 330 17.02 5.78 3.58
CA SER A 330 18.19 4.99 3.98
C SER A 330 19.38 5.25 3.06
N THR A 331 19.14 5.37 1.76
CA THR A 331 20.17 5.75 0.78
C THR A 331 20.69 7.17 1.01
N LEU A 332 19.80 8.14 1.32
CA LEU A 332 20.18 9.52 1.62
C LEU A 332 21.11 9.65 2.84
N LYS A 333 21.00 8.77 3.83
CA LYS A 333 21.90 8.74 4.99
C LYS A 333 23.33 8.36 4.61
N LEU A 334 23.50 7.58 3.55
CA LEU A 334 24.80 7.13 3.05
C LEU A 334 25.44 8.11 2.06
N HIS A 335 24.60 8.78 1.27
CA HIS A 335 25.03 9.80 0.31
C HIS A 335 23.89 10.79 0.06
N PHE A 336 24.13 12.06 0.38
CA PHE A 336 23.08 13.09 0.26
C PHE A 336 22.99 13.67 -1.15
N SER A 337 22.24 13.00 -2.00
CA SER A 337 21.90 13.45 -3.36
C SER A 337 20.42 13.17 -3.67
N PRO A 338 19.49 13.97 -3.11
CA PRO A 338 18.06 13.64 -3.15
C PRO A 338 17.50 13.44 -4.56
N THR A 339 17.82 14.36 -5.47
CA THR A 339 17.28 14.33 -6.85
C THR A 339 17.81 13.15 -7.64
N GLU A 340 19.11 12.86 -7.57
CA GLU A 340 19.70 11.75 -8.33
C GLU A 340 19.23 10.40 -7.79
N ILE A 341 19.23 10.23 -6.48
CA ILE A 341 18.73 9.01 -5.84
C ILE A 341 17.25 8.78 -6.19
N ALA A 342 16.40 9.82 -6.04
CA ALA A 342 14.99 9.73 -6.36
C ALA A 342 14.75 9.37 -7.83
N ASN A 343 15.50 9.97 -8.76
CA ASN A 343 15.38 9.66 -10.18
C ASN A 343 15.70 8.19 -10.46
N ILE A 344 16.81 7.66 -9.93
CA ILE A 344 17.17 6.24 -10.13
C ILE A 344 16.08 5.33 -9.55
N LEU A 345 15.60 5.62 -8.34
CA LEU A 345 14.60 4.79 -7.68
C LEU A 345 13.26 4.79 -8.39
N VAL A 346 12.80 5.95 -8.85
CA VAL A 346 11.48 6.12 -9.46
C VAL A 346 11.44 5.62 -10.91
N THR A 347 12.55 5.77 -11.66
CA THR A 347 12.58 5.37 -13.07
C THR A 347 13.15 3.97 -13.28
N ASP A 348 14.42 3.77 -12.91
CA ASP A 348 15.16 2.56 -13.29
C ASP A 348 14.94 1.41 -12.29
N PHE A 349 15.03 1.70 -11.00
CA PHE A 349 14.88 0.68 -9.95
C PHE A 349 13.45 0.13 -9.89
N LYS A 350 12.44 1.01 -9.95
CA LYS A 350 11.04 0.60 -9.89
C LYS A 350 10.64 -0.28 -11.08
N SER A 351 11.12 0.03 -12.29
CA SER A 351 10.84 -0.80 -13.47
C SER A 351 11.38 -2.22 -13.33
N LEU A 352 12.55 -2.40 -12.70
CA LEU A 352 13.14 -3.73 -12.48
C LEU A 352 12.37 -4.54 -11.41
N ILE A 353 11.71 -3.87 -10.48
CA ILE A 353 10.90 -4.54 -9.45
C ILE A 353 9.54 -4.98 -10.02
N GLU A 354 8.91 -4.15 -10.86
CA GLU A 354 7.58 -4.45 -11.44
C GLU A 354 7.62 -5.69 -12.34
N ASP A 355 8.77 -5.98 -12.96
CA ASP A 355 8.98 -7.18 -13.77
C ASP A 355 9.12 -8.46 -12.91
N ASP A 356 9.44 -8.36 -11.61
CA ASP A 356 9.77 -9.48 -10.71
C ASP A 356 8.70 -9.70 -9.60
N SER A 357 7.56 -9.00 -9.66
CA SER A 357 6.61 -8.83 -8.55
C SER A 357 5.56 -9.94 -8.42
N GLU A 358 5.96 -11.13 -7.96
CA GLU A 358 5.02 -12.09 -7.33
C GLU A 358 4.99 -11.99 -5.79
N SER A 359 5.84 -11.17 -5.14
CA SER A 359 5.93 -11.13 -3.68
C SER A 359 5.49 -9.79 -3.08
N THR A 360 4.68 -9.85 -2.01
CA THR A 360 4.24 -8.70 -1.22
C THR A 360 5.38 -7.96 -0.52
N ASP A 361 6.54 -8.60 -0.36
CA ASP A 361 7.74 -7.99 0.25
C ASP A 361 8.93 -8.01 -0.74
N TYR A 362 8.73 -7.33 -1.86
CA TYR A 362 9.68 -7.30 -2.96
C TYR A 362 11.09 -6.82 -2.54
N LEU A 363 11.20 -5.92 -1.53
CA LEU A 363 12.52 -5.44 -1.07
C LEU A 363 13.28 -6.45 -0.23
N LYS A 364 12.60 -7.37 0.46
CA LYS A 364 13.25 -8.33 1.36
C LYS A 364 14.14 -9.33 0.63
N ASN A 365 13.73 -9.74 -0.55
CA ASN A 365 14.44 -10.72 -1.37
C ASN A 365 15.40 -10.07 -2.38
N LEU A 366 15.40 -8.72 -2.47
CA LEU A 366 16.30 -8.02 -3.37
C LEU A 366 17.75 -8.11 -2.89
N LYS A 367 18.65 -8.40 -3.82
CA LYS A 367 20.10 -8.32 -3.60
C LYS A 367 20.59 -6.87 -3.53
N VAL A 368 19.80 -5.92 -4.09
CA VAL A 368 20.12 -4.49 -4.09
C VAL A 368 19.79 -3.87 -2.72
N LYS A 369 20.77 -3.18 -2.16
CA LYS A 369 20.67 -2.49 -0.87
C LYS A 369 20.88 -0.98 -1.06
N PRO A 370 20.54 -0.14 -0.07
CA PRO A 370 20.78 1.30 -0.12
C PRO A 370 22.23 1.69 -0.45
N GLU A 371 23.22 0.89 0.00
CA GLU A 371 24.64 1.10 -0.26
C GLU A 371 24.97 1.04 -1.76
N HIS A 372 24.33 0.12 -2.48
CA HIS A 372 24.53 -0.02 -3.92
C HIS A 372 24.05 1.23 -4.68
N ILE A 373 22.90 1.77 -4.33
CA ILE A 373 22.37 2.99 -4.96
C ILE A 373 23.22 4.21 -4.59
N ALA A 374 23.62 4.33 -3.32
CA ALA A 374 24.47 5.42 -2.86
C ALA A 374 25.81 5.45 -3.61
N GLU A 375 26.44 4.28 -3.79
CA GLU A 375 27.69 4.14 -4.52
C GLU A 375 27.53 4.39 -6.02
N LEU A 376 26.44 3.91 -6.63
CA LEU A 376 26.11 4.16 -8.02
C LEU A 376 25.98 5.66 -8.30
N VAL A 377 25.27 6.40 -7.43
CA VAL A 377 25.13 7.86 -7.53
C VAL A 377 26.49 8.55 -7.38
N LYS A 378 27.35 8.13 -6.43
CA LYS A 378 28.71 8.66 -6.30
C LYS A 378 29.54 8.50 -7.58
N LEU A 379 29.40 7.38 -8.29
CA LEU A 379 30.09 7.13 -9.55
C LEU A 379 29.57 8.05 -10.67
N ILE A 380 28.27 8.33 -10.70
CA ILE A 380 27.66 9.27 -11.66
C ILE A 380 28.13 10.70 -11.39
N GLU A 381 28.01 11.19 -10.16
CA GLU A 381 28.40 12.54 -9.75
C GLU A 381 29.90 12.78 -9.89
N GLY A 382 30.71 11.74 -9.59
CA GLY A 382 32.16 11.75 -9.81
C GLY A 382 32.54 11.66 -11.29
N ASN A 383 31.58 11.67 -12.20
CA ASN A 383 31.79 11.60 -13.65
C ASN A 383 32.56 10.34 -14.11
N LYS A 384 32.57 9.29 -13.28
CA LYS A 384 33.24 8.01 -13.55
C LYS A 384 32.45 7.12 -14.51
N ILE A 385 31.14 7.23 -14.50
CA ILE A 385 30.22 6.51 -15.38
C ILE A 385 29.15 7.46 -15.95
N SER A 386 28.58 7.11 -17.11
CA SER A 386 27.43 7.83 -17.66
C SER A 386 26.11 7.34 -17.05
N ARG A 387 25.02 8.12 -17.17
CA ARG A 387 23.68 7.68 -16.73
C ARG A 387 23.21 6.43 -17.48
N THR A 388 23.49 6.32 -18.77
CA THR A 388 23.17 5.14 -19.56
C THR A 388 23.89 3.91 -19.02
N THR A 389 25.21 4.05 -18.77
CA THR A 389 26.02 2.99 -18.17
C THR A 389 25.53 2.62 -16.77
N ALA A 390 25.09 3.61 -15.97
CA ALA A 390 24.54 3.35 -14.62
C ALA A 390 23.30 2.48 -14.65
N LYS A 391 22.42 2.64 -15.65
CA LYS A 391 21.25 1.78 -15.83
C LYS A 391 21.64 0.31 -16.10
N ASP A 392 22.60 0.09 -16.98
CA ASP A 392 23.11 -1.26 -17.30
C ASP A 392 23.79 -1.90 -16.07
N ILE A 393 24.51 -1.09 -15.27
CA ILE A 393 25.12 -1.53 -14.03
C ILE A 393 24.06 -1.89 -13.00
N LEU A 394 22.98 -1.10 -12.89
CA LEU A 394 21.88 -1.38 -11.95
C LEU A 394 21.24 -2.74 -12.24
N VAL A 395 21.00 -3.10 -13.51
CA VAL A 395 20.50 -4.43 -13.90
C VAL A 395 21.45 -5.53 -13.40
N LYS A 396 22.77 -5.37 -13.63
CA LYS A 396 23.78 -6.35 -13.20
C LYS A 396 23.86 -6.46 -11.67
N ILE A 397 23.65 -5.36 -10.95
CA ILE A 397 23.59 -5.37 -9.48
C ILE A 397 22.36 -6.14 -9.02
N PHE A 398 21.21 -5.93 -9.68
CA PHE A 398 19.97 -6.66 -9.41
C PHE A 398 20.17 -8.18 -9.50
N GLU A 399 20.85 -8.65 -10.54
CA GLU A 399 21.13 -10.08 -10.76
C GLU A 399 22.18 -10.65 -9.77
N SER A 400 23.28 -9.90 -9.57
CA SER A 400 24.46 -10.42 -8.86
C SER A 400 24.56 -10.07 -7.37
N GLY A 401 23.98 -8.94 -6.96
CA GLY A 401 24.17 -8.35 -5.62
C GLY A 401 25.59 -7.79 -5.35
N LYS A 402 26.41 -7.63 -6.41
CA LYS A 402 27.77 -7.09 -6.28
C LYS A 402 27.72 -5.56 -6.16
N LEU A 403 28.75 -4.97 -5.55
CA LEU A 403 28.90 -3.53 -5.44
C LEU A 403 29.08 -2.89 -6.84
N PRO A 404 28.56 -1.65 -7.06
CA PRO A 404 28.71 -0.93 -8.32
C PRO A 404 30.15 -0.85 -8.83
N THR A 405 31.11 -0.56 -7.96
CA THR A 405 32.55 -0.52 -8.30
C THR A 405 33.08 -1.86 -8.77
N GLU A 406 32.64 -2.97 -8.19
CA GLU A 406 33.05 -4.31 -8.63
C GLU A 406 32.50 -4.61 -10.05
N VAL A 407 31.23 -4.26 -10.29
CA VAL A 407 30.59 -4.44 -11.60
C VAL A 407 31.28 -3.57 -12.66
N VAL A 408 31.56 -2.30 -12.35
CA VAL A 408 32.25 -1.36 -13.24
C VAL A 408 33.66 -1.87 -13.58
N ASN A 409 34.42 -2.33 -12.59
CA ASN A 409 35.77 -2.87 -12.79
C ASN A 409 35.74 -4.13 -13.66
N SER A 410 34.86 -5.08 -13.36
CA SER A 410 34.79 -6.34 -14.11
C SER A 410 34.33 -6.18 -15.55
N SER A 411 33.48 -5.20 -15.82
CA SER A 411 32.96 -4.88 -17.16
C SER A 411 33.71 -3.78 -17.90
N ASN A 412 34.75 -3.21 -17.29
CA ASN A 412 35.50 -2.05 -17.81
C ASN A 412 34.57 -0.92 -18.31
N SER A 413 33.55 -0.63 -17.49
CA SER A 413 32.45 0.29 -17.86
C SER A 413 32.71 1.75 -17.45
N TYR A 414 33.94 2.09 -17.13
CA TYR A 414 34.31 3.48 -16.85
C TYR A 414 34.13 4.38 -18.07
N LYS A 415 33.82 5.63 -17.79
CA LYS A 415 33.69 6.66 -18.81
C LYS A 415 35.05 6.89 -19.49
N ILE A 416 35.03 6.95 -20.80
CA ILE A 416 36.24 7.22 -21.60
C ILE A 416 36.39 8.74 -21.68
N ALA A 417 37.35 9.28 -20.95
CA ALA A 417 37.68 10.71 -20.97
C ALA A 417 39.02 10.97 -21.66
N ASP A 418 39.77 9.92 -22.03
CA ASP A 418 41.04 10.04 -22.74
C ASP A 418 40.80 10.54 -24.16
N GLU A 419 41.40 11.71 -24.46
CA GLU A 419 41.23 12.39 -25.75
C GLU A 419 41.70 11.56 -26.93
N LYS A 420 42.75 10.76 -26.74
CA LYS A 420 43.30 9.93 -27.84
C LYS A 420 42.30 8.81 -28.18
N THR A 421 41.82 8.08 -27.22
CA THR A 421 40.81 7.02 -27.41
C THR A 421 39.51 7.56 -28.00
N LEU A 422 39.08 8.77 -27.56
CA LEU A 422 37.90 9.41 -28.11
C LEU A 422 38.10 9.91 -29.53
N MET A 423 39.29 10.40 -29.84
CA MET A 423 39.65 10.84 -31.21
C MET A 423 39.63 9.65 -32.17
N ASP A 424 40.16 8.49 -31.77
CA ASP A 424 40.09 7.25 -32.58
C ASP A 424 38.65 6.81 -32.85
N ALA A 425 37.77 6.91 -31.83
CA ALA A 425 36.34 6.63 -31.97
C ALA A 425 35.65 7.64 -32.91
N VAL A 426 35.95 8.95 -32.79
CA VAL A 426 35.43 9.99 -33.68
C VAL A 426 35.91 9.74 -35.11
N GLN A 427 37.18 9.39 -35.31
CA GLN A 427 37.71 9.06 -36.62
C GLN A 427 36.97 7.90 -37.25
N SER A 428 36.77 6.81 -36.52
CA SER A 428 36.06 5.62 -37.00
C SER A 428 34.61 5.95 -37.42
N VAL A 429 33.93 6.84 -36.68
CA VAL A 429 32.58 7.31 -37.02
C VAL A 429 32.63 8.20 -38.28
N PHE A 430 33.59 9.10 -38.41
CA PHE A 430 33.76 9.95 -39.58
C PHE A 430 34.00 9.10 -40.84
N ASP A 431 34.81 8.05 -40.75
CA ASP A 431 35.11 7.17 -41.86
C ASP A 431 33.89 6.34 -42.31
N SER A 432 33.01 5.96 -41.35
CA SER A 432 31.82 5.17 -41.63
C SER A 432 30.60 5.99 -42.07
N GLU A 433 30.47 7.27 -41.63
CA GLU A 433 29.26 8.08 -41.81
C GLU A 433 29.58 9.33 -42.68
N LYS A 434 30.28 9.18 -43.79
CA LYS A 434 30.78 10.27 -44.66
C LYS A 434 29.69 11.25 -45.09
N SER A 435 28.47 10.78 -45.39
CA SER A 435 27.35 11.65 -45.76
C SER A 435 26.93 12.57 -44.59
N ALA A 436 26.84 12.01 -43.35
CA ALA A 436 26.50 12.78 -42.19
C ALA A 436 27.59 13.79 -41.80
N VAL A 437 28.85 13.53 -42.11
CA VAL A 437 29.97 14.45 -41.89
C VAL A 437 29.85 15.65 -42.82
N GLU A 438 29.52 15.45 -44.09
CA GLU A 438 29.27 16.55 -45.04
C GLU A 438 28.07 17.40 -44.60
N ASP A 439 26.96 16.75 -44.19
CA ASP A 439 25.77 17.46 -43.71
C ASP A 439 26.08 18.28 -42.43
N ALA A 440 26.94 17.77 -41.55
CA ALA A 440 27.30 18.40 -40.29
C ALA A 440 28.08 19.70 -40.42
N LYS A 441 28.69 19.98 -41.57
CA LYS A 441 29.35 21.27 -41.86
C LYS A 441 28.37 22.44 -41.83
N ASN A 442 27.08 22.19 -42.15
CA ASN A 442 26.06 23.22 -42.27
C ASN A 442 24.82 22.97 -41.38
N ASN A 443 24.73 21.80 -40.71
CA ASN A 443 23.56 21.44 -39.95
C ASN A 443 23.92 20.92 -38.54
N ARG A 444 23.44 21.65 -37.53
CA ARG A 444 23.66 21.30 -36.10
C ARG A 444 23.03 19.97 -35.69
N GLU A 445 21.94 19.54 -36.34
CA GLU A 445 21.30 18.25 -36.06
C GLU A 445 22.18 17.07 -36.50
N ALA A 446 22.91 17.22 -37.63
CA ALA A 446 23.87 16.22 -38.08
C ALA A 446 25.05 16.05 -37.11
N ILE A 447 25.47 17.12 -36.41
CA ILE A 447 26.49 17.04 -35.35
C ILE A 447 25.99 16.17 -34.20
N ASN A 448 24.72 16.34 -33.78
CA ASN A 448 24.12 15.52 -32.73
C ASN A 448 23.99 14.05 -33.16
N PHE A 449 23.69 13.79 -34.43
CA PHE A 449 23.68 12.44 -35.00
C PHE A 449 25.07 11.79 -34.92
N LEU A 450 26.13 12.50 -35.33
CA LEU A 450 27.52 12.02 -35.22
C LEU A 450 27.89 11.71 -33.75
N LEU A 451 27.53 12.61 -32.82
CA LEU A 451 27.70 12.34 -31.39
C LEU A 451 26.99 11.08 -30.96
N GLY A 452 25.75 10.90 -31.38
CA GLY A 452 24.97 9.67 -31.13
C GLY A 452 25.68 8.41 -31.64
N LYS A 453 26.32 8.47 -32.80
CA LYS A 453 27.13 7.38 -33.38
C LYS A 453 28.40 7.10 -32.57
N VAL A 454 29.13 8.16 -32.13
CA VAL A 454 30.27 8.00 -31.21
C VAL A 454 29.85 7.39 -29.88
N MET A 455 28.73 7.84 -29.30
CA MET A 455 28.17 7.24 -28.10
C MET A 455 27.85 5.75 -28.31
N LYS A 456 27.23 5.38 -29.43
CA LYS A 456 26.92 4.00 -29.77
C LYS A 456 28.20 3.17 -29.98
N PHE A 457 29.18 3.69 -30.67
CA PHE A 457 30.47 3.03 -30.92
C PHE A 457 31.23 2.74 -29.62
N THR A 458 31.14 3.64 -28.64
CA THR A 458 31.75 3.50 -27.30
C THR A 458 30.85 2.84 -26.27
N ASN A 459 29.72 2.25 -26.66
CA ASN A 459 28.72 1.65 -25.77
C ASN A 459 28.29 2.60 -24.63
N GLY A 460 28.03 3.86 -24.95
CA GLY A 460 27.59 4.89 -24.00
C GLY A 460 28.67 5.40 -23.05
N ARG A 461 29.94 5.02 -23.23
CA ARG A 461 31.05 5.36 -22.31
C ARG A 461 31.78 6.65 -22.67
N ALA A 462 31.64 7.17 -23.88
CA ALA A 462 32.30 8.42 -24.24
C ALA A 462 31.87 9.60 -23.35
N ASP A 463 32.79 10.48 -22.96
CA ASP A 463 32.41 11.79 -22.43
C ASP A 463 31.79 12.64 -23.53
N ALA A 464 30.48 12.88 -23.48
CA ALA A 464 29.74 13.57 -24.50
C ALA A 464 30.26 15.01 -24.75
N LYS A 465 30.79 15.71 -23.72
CA LYS A 465 31.34 17.05 -23.85
C LYS A 465 32.68 17.02 -24.57
N ILE A 466 33.54 16.06 -24.23
CA ILE A 466 34.83 15.90 -24.89
C ILE A 466 34.61 15.43 -26.34
N ALA A 467 33.75 14.41 -26.53
CA ALA A 467 33.43 13.91 -27.86
C ALA A 467 32.86 15.01 -28.78
N MET A 468 31.92 15.82 -28.25
CA MET A 468 31.36 16.96 -29.00
C MET A 468 32.44 17.98 -29.42
N ARG A 469 33.35 18.30 -28.47
CA ARG A 469 34.49 19.21 -28.77
C ARG A 469 35.37 18.62 -29.86
N LEU A 470 35.70 17.34 -29.79
CA LEU A 470 36.54 16.64 -30.78
C LEU A 470 35.85 16.55 -32.15
N ILE A 471 34.54 16.29 -32.19
CA ILE A 471 33.77 16.31 -33.45
C ILE A 471 33.82 17.71 -34.09
N ASN A 472 33.57 18.78 -33.31
CA ASN A 472 33.60 20.15 -33.84
C ASN A 472 34.99 20.56 -34.29
N SER A 473 36.06 20.21 -33.55
CA SER A 473 37.43 20.45 -33.94
C SER A 473 37.75 19.78 -35.27
N LYS A 474 37.34 18.55 -35.43
CA LYS A 474 37.61 17.78 -36.64
C LYS A 474 36.79 18.25 -37.86
N LEU A 475 35.53 18.65 -37.64
CA LEU A 475 34.73 19.29 -38.71
C LEU A 475 35.34 20.61 -39.20
N ALA A 476 36.07 21.33 -38.34
CA ALA A 476 36.75 22.57 -38.70
C ALA A 476 38.07 22.34 -39.51
N GLU A 477 38.63 21.14 -39.45
CA GLU A 477 39.81 20.71 -40.20
C GLU A 477 39.46 20.15 -41.60
N HIS A 478 38.17 19.78 -41.80
CA HIS A 478 37.60 19.25 -43.05
C HIS A 478 36.78 20.31 -43.81
#